data_0f05ff67c8b3ec2de9aeb2e00b18d720
#
_entry.id   0f05ff67c8b3ec2de9aeb2e00b18d720
#
_cell.length_a   1.000
_cell.length_b   1.000
_cell.length_c   1.000
_cell.angle_alpha   90.00
_cell.angle_beta   90.00
_cell.angle_gamma   90.00
#
_symmetry.space_group_name_H-M   'P 1'
#
loop_
_entity.id
_entity.type
_entity.pdbx_description
1 polymer ?
#
loop_
_entity_poly.entity_id
_entity_poly.type
_entity_poly.pdbx_seq_one_letter_code
_entity_poly.pdbx_strand_id
1 'polypeptide(L)'
;MIKELYNKVIKKMYDWAMSIAAKSNAVWALVVISFIESSFFPIPPDIFLIPLILAQREKAFRLALYCTIASVLGGYFGYGIGYLLDETVLTPLLTDWHMIDAFNRFKDWYNEWGSWVVFIAGTTPFPYKIVTIASGAVGLNLFVFTIASVISRGLRFFLIAWLLYRFGKPMKEYIEKNLGWLSILFVLLLLCGFLLIKFI
;
A
#
# COMPACT_ATOMS: atom_id res chain seq x y z
N MET A 1 10.70 -28.00 -4.71
CA MET A 1 10.03 -27.51 -5.94
C MET A 1 9.26 -26.19 -5.72
N ILE A 2 8.20 -26.11 -4.90
CA ILE A 2 7.42 -24.87 -4.70
C ILE A 2 8.29 -23.76 -4.07
N LYS A 3 9.08 -24.06 -3.04
CA LYS A 3 9.99 -23.11 -2.37
C LYS A 3 11.10 -22.59 -3.29
N GLU A 4 11.60 -23.41 -4.20
CA GLU A 4 12.61 -23.02 -5.19
C GLU A 4 12.01 -22.12 -6.28
N LEU A 5 10.82 -22.47 -6.79
CA LEU A 5 10.12 -21.66 -7.76
C LEU A 5 9.76 -20.27 -7.18
N TYR A 6 9.26 -20.25 -5.94
CA TYR A 6 8.95 -19.05 -5.20
C TYR A 6 10.18 -18.14 -5.01
N ASN A 7 11.31 -18.71 -4.53
CA ASN A 7 12.56 -17.96 -4.37
C ASN A 7 13.09 -17.44 -5.71
N LYS A 8 12.94 -18.22 -6.79
CA LYS A 8 13.38 -17.81 -8.14
C LYS A 8 12.56 -16.63 -8.67
N VAL A 9 11.24 -16.63 -8.44
CA VAL A 9 10.36 -15.52 -8.86
C VAL A 9 10.67 -14.25 -8.08
N ILE A 10 10.77 -14.34 -6.75
CA ILE A 10 11.07 -13.18 -5.89
C ILE A 10 12.44 -12.62 -6.19
N LYS A 11 13.46 -13.47 -6.34
CA LYS A 11 14.80 -13.03 -6.71
C LYS A 11 14.78 -12.31 -8.05
N LYS A 12 14.07 -12.85 -9.05
CA LYS A 12 13.94 -12.20 -10.36
C LYS A 12 13.24 -10.83 -10.27
N MET A 13 12.21 -10.70 -9.44
CA MET A 13 11.56 -9.41 -9.18
C MET A 13 12.50 -8.42 -8.47
N TYR A 14 13.26 -8.89 -7.49
CA TYR A 14 14.25 -8.08 -6.79
C TYR A 14 15.38 -7.62 -7.72
N ASP A 15 15.97 -8.53 -8.51
CA ASP A 15 17.02 -8.22 -9.48
C ASP A 15 16.52 -7.23 -10.55
N TRP A 16 15.27 -7.39 -10.99
CA TRP A 16 14.61 -6.45 -11.90
C TRP A 16 14.43 -5.07 -11.25
N ALA A 17 13.96 -5.00 -10.00
CA ALA A 17 13.83 -3.75 -9.26
C ALA A 17 15.20 -3.06 -9.06
N MET A 18 16.24 -3.83 -8.74
CA MET A 18 17.62 -3.33 -8.64
C MET A 18 18.13 -2.80 -9.98
N SER A 19 17.81 -3.46 -11.09
CA SER A 19 18.19 -3.00 -12.44
C SER A 19 17.52 -1.67 -12.82
N ILE A 20 16.27 -1.47 -12.38
CA ILE A 20 15.57 -0.19 -12.55
C ILE A 20 16.16 0.88 -11.62
N ALA A 21 16.48 0.53 -10.37
CA ALA A 21 17.09 1.43 -9.40
C ALA A 21 18.43 2.03 -9.88
N ALA A 22 19.13 1.33 -10.74
CA ALA A 22 20.37 1.80 -11.36
C ALA A 22 20.18 2.79 -12.52
N LYS A 23 18.95 2.96 -13.04
CA LYS A 23 18.66 3.85 -14.16
C LYS A 23 18.40 5.27 -13.69
N SER A 24 18.65 6.27 -14.56
CA SER A 24 18.39 7.69 -14.29
C SER A 24 16.92 8.00 -13.98
N ASN A 25 15.98 7.21 -14.50
CA ASN A 25 14.54 7.40 -14.33
C ASN A 25 13.94 6.59 -13.15
N ALA A 26 14.78 6.03 -12.30
CA ALA A 26 14.34 5.17 -11.19
C ALA A 26 13.39 5.87 -10.19
N VAL A 27 13.62 7.15 -9.95
CA VAL A 27 12.76 7.97 -9.07
C VAL A 27 11.36 8.12 -9.68
N TRP A 28 11.26 8.38 -10.99
CA TRP A 28 9.99 8.44 -11.68
C TRP A 28 9.24 7.12 -11.67
N ALA A 29 9.95 5.99 -11.84
CA ALA A 29 9.37 4.67 -11.72
C ALA A 29 8.78 4.43 -10.32
N LEU A 30 9.50 4.82 -9.26
CA LEU A 30 9.01 4.77 -7.88
C LEU A 30 7.72 5.59 -7.70
N VAL A 31 7.71 6.84 -8.17
CA VAL A 31 6.56 7.75 -8.08
C VAL A 31 5.33 7.14 -8.78
N VAL A 32 5.50 6.70 -10.03
CA VAL A 32 4.42 6.10 -10.83
C VAL A 32 3.88 4.84 -10.16
N ILE A 33 4.77 3.95 -9.69
CA ILE A 33 4.35 2.70 -9.05
C ILE A 33 3.64 2.98 -7.73
N SER A 34 4.12 3.94 -6.92
CA SER A 34 3.47 4.32 -5.66
C SER A 34 2.07 4.90 -5.89
N PHE A 35 1.90 5.68 -6.94
CA PHE A 35 0.60 6.22 -7.34
C PHE A 35 -0.36 5.11 -7.78
N ILE A 36 0.09 4.26 -8.71
CA ILE A 36 -0.73 3.20 -9.31
C ILE A 36 -1.12 2.13 -8.27
N GLU A 37 -0.20 1.76 -7.35
CA GLU A 37 -0.49 0.82 -6.25
C GLU A 37 -1.61 1.31 -5.35
N SER A 38 -1.58 2.58 -4.99
CA SER A 38 -2.58 3.18 -4.12
C SER A 38 -3.92 3.42 -4.81
N SER A 39 -3.96 3.30 -6.15
CA SER A 39 -5.16 3.50 -6.97
C SER A 39 -5.87 2.17 -7.29
N PHE A 40 -5.19 1.27 -8.03
CA PHE A 40 -5.82 0.04 -8.55
C PHE A 40 -4.87 -1.16 -8.76
N PHE A 41 -3.55 -0.99 -8.77
CA PHE A 41 -2.61 -2.07 -9.14
C PHE A 41 -1.91 -2.69 -7.92
N PRO A 42 -1.68 -4.02 -7.85
CA PRO A 42 -1.21 -4.71 -6.65
C PRO A 42 0.31 -4.88 -6.56
N ILE A 43 1.12 -3.90 -6.95
CA ILE A 43 2.59 -3.98 -6.78
C ILE A 43 3.00 -3.09 -5.61
N PRO A 44 3.46 -3.66 -4.47
CA PRO A 44 3.93 -2.86 -3.35
C PRO A 44 5.10 -1.95 -3.75
N PRO A 45 5.04 -0.63 -3.47
CA PRO A 45 6.11 0.30 -3.80
C PRO A 45 7.40 0.00 -3.02
N ASP A 46 7.30 -0.73 -1.91
CA ASP A 46 8.43 -1.16 -1.10
C ASP A 46 9.46 -1.95 -1.92
N ILE A 47 9.01 -2.73 -2.92
CA ILE A 47 9.88 -3.51 -3.83
C ILE A 47 10.84 -2.59 -4.60
N PHE A 48 10.44 -1.34 -4.88
CA PHE A 48 11.27 -0.35 -5.57
C PHE A 48 11.95 0.61 -4.59
N LEU A 49 11.26 1.00 -3.51
CA LEU A 49 11.77 1.92 -2.52
C LEU A 49 13.02 1.36 -1.83
N ILE A 50 13.00 0.08 -1.42
CA ILE A 50 14.11 -0.57 -0.73
C ILE A 50 15.39 -0.59 -1.59
N PRO A 51 15.39 -1.14 -2.83
CA PRO A 51 16.56 -1.10 -3.70
C PRO A 51 17.07 0.30 -4.01
N LEU A 52 16.16 1.26 -4.23
CA LEU A 52 16.53 2.64 -4.49
C LEU A 52 17.26 3.29 -3.32
N ILE A 53 16.76 3.10 -2.10
CA ILE A 53 17.41 3.62 -0.89
C ILE A 53 18.78 2.95 -0.70
N LEU A 54 18.88 1.64 -0.93
CA LEU A 54 20.16 0.94 -0.83
C LEU A 54 21.20 1.42 -1.86
N ALA A 55 20.74 1.80 -3.06
CA ALA A 55 21.58 2.36 -4.12
C ALA A 55 21.95 3.84 -3.88
N GLN A 56 21.04 4.62 -3.29
CA GLN A 56 21.19 6.08 -3.10
C GLN A 56 20.85 6.48 -1.65
N ARG A 57 21.61 5.98 -0.70
CA ARG A 57 21.35 6.08 0.74
C ARG A 57 21.17 7.52 1.24
N GLU A 58 21.93 8.45 0.70
CA GLU A 58 21.84 9.87 1.02
C GLU A 58 20.50 10.50 0.66
N LYS A 59 19.78 9.90 -0.29
CA LYS A 59 18.46 10.36 -0.75
C LYS A 59 17.30 9.61 -0.09
N ALA A 60 17.55 8.75 0.90
CA ALA A 60 16.54 7.86 1.51
C ALA A 60 15.25 8.61 1.91
N PHE A 61 15.38 9.71 2.64
CA PHE A 61 14.22 10.49 3.11
C PHE A 61 13.50 11.23 1.98
N ARG A 62 14.22 11.67 0.94
CA ARG A 62 13.61 12.27 -0.26
C ARG A 62 12.82 11.23 -1.04
N LEU A 63 13.33 10.02 -1.17
CA LEU A 63 12.63 8.91 -1.81
C LEU A 63 11.37 8.52 -1.04
N ALA A 64 11.43 8.47 0.30
CA ALA A 64 10.27 8.23 1.15
C ALA A 64 9.21 9.33 0.99
N LEU A 65 9.64 10.60 0.91
CA LEU A 65 8.73 11.73 0.67
C LEU A 65 8.02 11.61 -0.68
N TYR A 66 8.75 11.33 -1.76
CA TYR A 66 8.16 11.15 -3.10
C TYR A 66 7.17 9.99 -3.11
N CYS A 67 7.54 8.87 -2.46
CA CYS A 67 6.67 7.71 -2.32
C CYS A 67 5.39 8.04 -1.56
N THR A 68 5.50 8.81 -0.45
CA THR A 68 4.36 9.26 0.36
C THR A 68 3.43 10.14 -0.46
N ILE A 69 3.95 11.18 -1.11
CA ILE A 69 3.14 12.11 -1.91
C ILE A 69 2.43 11.36 -3.04
N ALA A 70 3.17 10.55 -3.79
CA ALA A 70 2.62 9.77 -4.90
C ALA A 70 1.53 8.79 -4.42
N SER A 71 1.75 8.13 -3.28
CA SER A 71 0.79 7.21 -2.68
C SER A 71 -0.49 7.90 -2.23
N VAL A 72 -0.39 9.09 -1.62
CA VAL A 72 -1.56 9.88 -1.21
C VAL A 72 -2.34 10.38 -2.43
N LEU A 73 -1.65 10.86 -3.47
CA LEU A 73 -2.30 11.26 -4.73
C LEU A 73 -2.99 10.07 -5.42
N GLY A 74 -2.36 8.90 -5.42
CA GLY A 74 -2.99 7.65 -5.87
C GLY A 74 -4.19 7.26 -5.01
N GLY A 75 -4.12 7.51 -3.70
CA GLY A 75 -5.23 7.33 -2.78
C GLY A 75 -6.44 8.22 -3.12
N TYR A 76 -6.21 9.48 -3.49
CA TYR A 76 -7.30 10.35 -3.99
C TYR A 76 -7.94 9.81 -5.26
N PHE A 77 -7.13 9.26 -6.16
CA PHE A 77 -7.67 8.65 -7.36
C PHE A 77 -8.52 7.41 -7.03
N GLY A 78 -8.04 6.54 -6.13
CA GLY A 78 -8.81 5.39 -5.62
C GLY A 78 -10.11 5.81 -4.89
N TYR A 79 -10.03 6.86 -4.08
CA TYR A 79 -11.21 7.48 -3.44
C TYR A 79 -12.22 7.97 -4.47
N GLY A 80 -11.75 8.68 -5.51
CA GLY A 80 -12.61 9.15 -6.62
C GLY A 80 -13.30 8.00 -7.36
N ILE A 81 -12.60 6.89 -7.61
CA ILE A 81 -13.19 5.67 -8.18
C ILE A 81 -14.31 5.15 -7.28
N GLY A 82 -14.06 5.03 -5.98
CA GLY A 82 -15.06 4.55 -5.01
C GLY A 82 -16.29 5.45 -4.95
N TYR A 83 -16.08 6.76 -4.91
CA TYR A 83 -17.15 7.75 -4.89
C TYR A 83 -18.05 7.66 -6.13
N LEU A 84 -17.46 7.57 -7.32
CA LEU A 84 -18.22 7.43 -8.57
C LEU A 84 -18.95 6.07 -8.65
N LEU A 85 -18.33 5.00 -8.12
CA LEU A 85 -18.95 3.67 -8.11
C LEU A 85 -20.15 3.58 -7.17
N ASP A 86 -20.15 4.30 -6.04
CA ASP A 86 -21.29 4.30 -5.10
C ASP A 86 -22.57 4.79 -5.78
N GLU A 87 -22.52 5.94 -6.44
CA GLU A 87 -23.71 6.54 -7.07
C GLU A 87 -24.17 5.78 -8.31
N THR A 88 -23.25 5.28 -9.13
CA THR A 88 -23.56 4.74 -10.47
C THR A 88 -23.80 3.24 -10.51
N VAL A 89 -23.16 2.48 -9.62
CA VAL A 89 -23.16 1.01 -9.66
C VAL A 89 -23.55 0.38 -8.35
N LEU A 90 -22.91 0.77 -7.23
CA LEU A 90 -23.10 0.09 -5.95
C LEU A 90 -24.51 0.29 -5.40
N THR A 91 -25.00 1.50 -5.33
CA THR A 91 -26.32 1.81 -4.77
C THR A 91 -27.44 1.13 -5.55
N PRO A 92 -27.53 1.20 -6.90
CA PRO A 92 -28.52 0.45 -7.66
C PRO A 92 -28.42 -1.06 -7.46
N LEU A 93 -27.20 -1.63 -7.55
CA LEU A 93 -26.96 -3.07 -7.42
C LEU A 93 -27.35 -3.60 -6.04
N LEU A 94 -26.97 -2.88 -4.96
CA LEU A 94 -27.28 -3.26 -3.57
C LEU A 94 -28.77 -3.13 -3.27
N THR A 95 -29.48 -2.21 -3.93
CA THR A 95 -30.94 -2.07 -3.83
C THR A 95 -31.63 -3.28 -4.45
N ASP A 96 -31.19 -3.70 -5.65
CA ASP A 96 -31.73 -4.89 -6.33
C ASP A 96 -31.48 -6.18 -5.53
N TRP A 97 -30.37 -6.27 -4.82
CA TRP A 97 -30.03 -7.42 -3.96
C TRP A 97 -30.56 -7.33 -2.54
N HIS A 98 -31.37 -6.33 -2.20
CA HIS A 98 -31.90 -6.08 -0.85
C HIS A 98 -30.80 -5.97 0.24
N MET A 99 -29.61 -5.51 -0.12
CA MET A 99 -28.46 -5.35 0.78
C MET A 99 -28.19 -3.91 1.18
N ILE A 100 -29.01 -2.97 0.76
CA ILE A 100 -28.82 -1.53 0.98
C ILE A 100 -28.73 -1.18 2.47
N ASP A 101 -29.55 -1.81 3.32
CA ASP A 101 -29.52 -1.56 4.76
C ASP A 101 -28.23 -2.05 5.43
N ALA A 102 -27.68 -3.18 4.95
CA ALA A 102 -26.39 -3.69 5.43
C ALA A 102 -25.25 -2.75 5.02
N PHE A 103 -25.33 -2.22 3.80
CA PHE A 103 -24.35 -1.25 3.31
C PHE A 103 -24.42 0.08 4.06
N ASN A 104 -25.62 0.58 4.37
CA ASN A 104 -25.80 1.80 5.15
C ASN A 104 -25.22 1.64 6.57
N ARG A 105 -25.45 0.52 7.25
CA ARG A 105 -24.81 0.21 8.54
C ARG A 105 -23.29 0.17 8.45
N PHE A 106 -22.74 -0.42 7.38
CA PHE A 106 -21.30 -0.41 7.13
C PHE A 106 -20.78 1.01 6.90
N LYS A 107 -21.52 1.83 6.14
CA LYS A 107 -21.21 3.24 5.87
C LYS A 107 -21.15 4.06 7.17
N ASP A 108 -22.14 3.89 8.05
CA ASP A 108 -22.19 4.58 9.35
C ASP A 108 -21.01 4.16 10.24
N TRP A 109 -20.76 2.86 10.37
CA TRP A 109 -19.61 2.34 11.10
C TRP A 109 -18.28 2.84 10.52
N TYR A 110 -18.14 2.82 9.19
CA TYR A 110 -16.92 3.28 8.53
C TYR A 110 -16.70 4.78 8.70
N ASN A 111 -17.74 5.59 8.71
CA ASN A 111 -17.63 7.03 8.96
C ASN A 111 -17.18 7.33 10.40
N GLU A 112 -17.53 6.50 11.35
CA GLU A 112 -17.06 6.62 12.74
C GLU A 112 -15.60 6.17 12.88
N TRP A 113 -15.22 5.02 12.32
CA TRP A 113 -13.91 4.38 12.51
C TRP A 113 -12.96 4.48 11.32
N GLY A 114 -13.40 5.05 10.20
CA GLY A 114 -12.66 5.02 8.94
C GLY A 114 -11.28 5.68 9.00
N SER A 115 -11.08 6.69 9.83
CA SER A 115 -9.74 7.27 10.08
C SER A 115 -8.75 6.22 10.59
N TRP A 116 -9.18 5.36 11.52
CA TRP A 116 -8.38 4.26 12.04
C TRP A 116 -8.18 3.15 11.01
N VAL A 117 -9.21 2.84 10.22
CA VAL A 117 -9.13 1.86 9.14
C VAL A 117 -8.10 2.30 8.10
N VAL A 118 -8.15 3.57 7.67
CA VAL A 118 -7.17 4.16 6.74
C VAL A 118 -5.77 4.16 7.35
N PHE A 119 -5.64 4.53 8.62
CA PHE A 119 -4.35 4.57 9.31
C PHE A 119 -3.72 3.17 9.42
N ILE A 120 -4.47 2.19 9.90
CA ILE A 120 -3.99 0.81 10.07
C ILE A 120 -3.63 0.21 8.70
N ALA A 121 -4.48 0.35 7.70
CA ALA A 121 -4.21 -0.17 6.36
C ALA A 121 -3.01 0.52 5.70
N GLY A 122 -2.83 1.82 5.90
CA GLY A 122 -1.70 2.57 5.35
C GLY A 122 -0.35 2.22 5.99
N THR A 123 -0.33 1.81 7.26
CA THR A 123 0.89 1.41 7.98
C THR A 123 1.23 -0.07 7.81
N THR A 124 0.21 -0.92 7.64
CA THR A 124 0.38 -2.37 7.50
C THR A 124 0.60 -2.77 6.04
N PRO A 125 1.00 -4.01 5.75
CA PRO A 125 1.06 -4.53 4.39
C PRO A 125 -0.31 -4.84 3.76
N PHE A 126 -1.40 -4.36 4.35
CA PHE A 126 -2.75 -4.51 3.78
C PHE A 126 -2.87 -3.73 2.47
N PRO A 127 -3.61 -4.26 1.45
CA PRO A 127 -3.79 -3.56 0.18
C PRO A 127 -4.50 -2.22 0.36
N TYR A 128 -3.73 -1.14 0.40
CA TYR A 128 -4.22 0.21 0.68
C TYR A 128 -5.31 0.68 -0.28
N LYS A 129 -5.24 0.28 -1.57
CA LYS A 129 -6.25 0.56 -2.59
C LYS A 129 -7.67 0.12 -2.22
N ILE A 130 -7.82 -1.00 -1.48
CA ILE A 130 -9.14 -1.46 -1.03
C ILE A 130 -9.75 -0.41 -0.10
N VAL A 131 -8.94 0.11 0.80
CA VAL A 131 -9.37 1.11 1.76
C VAL A 131 -9.62 2.47 1.09
N THR A 132 -8.81 2.86 0.09
CA THR A 132 -9.04 4.12 -0.64
C THR A 132 -10.34 4.10 -1.41
N ILE A 133 -10.63 3.00 -2.12
CA ILE A 133 -11.89 2.82 -2.86
C ILE A 133 -13.08 2.73 -1.89
N ALA A 134 -12.96 1.94 -0.80
CA ALA A 134 -14.01 1.84 0.21
C ALA A 134 -14.31 3.19 0.86
N SER A 135 -13.26 3.98 1.19
CA SER A 135 -13.42 5.34 1.76
C SER A 135 -14.22 6.26 0.84
N GLY A 136 -13.99 6.17 -0.47
CA GLY A 136 -14.75 6.91 -1.48
C GLY A 136 -16.20 6.44 -1.56
N ALA A 137 -16.43 5.13 -1.63
CA ALA A 137 -17.76 4.54 -1.74
C ALA A 137 -18.65 4.84 -0.53
N VAL A 138 -18.09 4.91 0.68
CA VAL A 138 -18.87 5.29 1.87
C VAL A 138 -18.96 6.81 2.08
N GLY A 139 -18.24 7.62 1.29
CA GLY A 139 -18.21 9.07 1.43
C GLY A 139 -17.50 9.54 2.70
N LEU A 140 -16.41 8.87 3.12
CA LEU A 140 -15.61 9.31 4.26
C LEU A 140 -15.12 10.74 4.03
N ASN A 141 -15.16 11.58 5.07
CA ASN A 141 -14.70 12.96 4.96
C ASN A 141 -13.28 13.02 4.37
N LEU A 142 -13.11 13.74 3.25
CA LEU A 142 -11.87 13.79 2.48
C LEU A 142 -10.69 14.35 3.30
N PHE A 143 -10.96 15.29 4.21
CA PHE A 143 -9.91 15.85 5.09
C PHE A 143 -9.40 14.80 6.09
N VAL A 144 -10.31 14.02 6.69
CA VAL A 144 -9.99 12.91 7.60
C VAL A 144 -9.20 11.83 6.85
N PHE A 145 -9.66 11.45 5.66
CA PHE A 145 -8.95 10.53 4.77
C PHE A 145 -7.53 11.00 4.46
N THR A 146 -7.39 12.30 4.13
CA THR A 146 -6.08 12.89 3.79
C THR A 146 -5.11 12.82 4.95
N ILE A 147 -5.52 13.27 6.14
CA ILE A 147 -4.64 13.27 7.33
C ILE A 147 -4.22 11.84 7.68
N ALA A 148 -5.18 10.92 7.75
CA ALA A 148 -4.90 9.52 8.06
C ALA A 148 -3.96 8.88 7.02
N SER A 149 -4.16 9.19 5.73
CA SER A 149 -3.32 8.71 4.63
C SER A 149 -1.90 9.27 4.70
N VAL A 150 -1.75 10.57 4.88
CA VAL A 150 -0.43 11.23 4.97
C VAL A 150 0.36 10.68 6.15
N ILE A 151 -0.27 10.57 7.32
CA ILE A 151 0.40 10.08 8.53
C ILE A 151 0.78 8.59 8.37
N SER A 152 -0.15 7.75 7.94
CA SER A 152 0.08 6.30 7.85
C SER A 152 1.11 5.93 6.78
N ARG A 153 0.98 6.45 5.57
CA ARG A 153 1.93 6.20 4.47
C ARG A 153 3.28 6.87 4.75
N GLY A 154 3.26 8.08 5.30
CA GLY A 154 4.46 8.76 5.75
C GLY A 154 5.21 7.93 6.78
N LEU A 155 4.56 7.55 7.88
CA LEU A 155 5.16 6.73 8.93
C LEU A 155 5.77 5.44 8.36
N ARG A 156 5.07 4.73 7.48
CA ARG A 156 5.56 3.51 6.85
C ARG A 156 6.83 3.76 6.02
N PHE A 157 6.78 4.68 5.06
CA PHE A 157 7.91 4.89 4.13
C PHE A 157 9.10 5.56 4.82
N PHE A 158 8.86 6.49 5.75
CA PHE A 158 9.95 7.10 6.52
C PHE A 158 10.58 6.12 7.51
N LEU A 159 9.81 5.18 8.09
CA LEU A 159 10.36 4.12 8.92
C LEU A 159 11.29 3.20 8.10
N ILE A 160 10.85 2.79 6.91
CA ILE A 160 11.69 1.99 5.99
C ILE A 160 12.95 2.77 5.61
N ALA A 161 12.80 4.05 5.25
CA ALA A 161 13.92 4.89 4.88
C ALA A 161 14.92 5.06 6.03
N TRP A 162 14.43 5.30 7.25
CA TRP A 162 15.26 5.44 8.44
C TRP A 162 16.02 4.15 8.76
N LEU A 163 15.36 2.99 8.73
CA LEU A 163 15.99 1.70 8.94
C LEU A 163 17.10 1.42 7.92
N LEU A 164 16.82 1.64 6.65
CA LEU A 164 17.79 1.42 5.58
C LEU A 164 18.90 2.48 5.57
N TYR A 165 18.59 3.71 5.92
CA TYR A 165 19.58 4.76 6.12
C TYR A 165 20.52 4.43 7.28
N ARG A 166 19.99 3.91 8.39
CA ARG A 166 20.81 3.60 9.59
C ARG A 166 21.62 2.31 9.44
N PHE A 167 21.00 1.25 8.89
CA PHE A 167 21.56 -0.10 8.86
C PHE A 167 21.97 -0.58 7.46
N GLY A 168 21.78 0.18 6.42
CA GLY A 168 22.08 -0.05 4.99
C GLY A 168 22.67 -1.41 4.57
N LYS A 169 24.00 -1.57 4.65
CA LYS A 169 24.67 -2.79 4.20
C LYS A 169 24.25 -4.07 4.95
N PRO A 170 24.26 -4.11 6.30
CA PRO A 170 23.79 -5.29 7.03
C PRO A 170 22.33 -5.64 6.72
N MET A 171 21.48 -4.63 6.52
CA MET A 171 20.07 -4.84 6.19
C MET A 171 19.90 -5.42 4.78
N LYS A 172 20.73 -4.98 3.81
CA LYS A 172 20.74 -5.56 2.46
C LYS A 172 21.06 -7.06 2.51
N GLU A 173 22.13 -7.42 3.17
CA GLU A 173 22.57 -8.82 3.33
C GLU A 173 21.51 -9.67 4.05
N TYR A 174 20.88 -9.09 5.09
CA TYR A 174 19.79 -9.76 5.82
C TYR A 174 18.57 -9.99 4.94
N ILE A 175 18.15 -8.98 4.17
CA ILE A 175 17.02 -9.08 3.24
C ILE A 175 17.31 -10.12 2.17
N GLU A 176 18.48 -10.06 1.51
CA GLU A 176 18.87 -11.00 0.46
C GLU A 176 18.93 -12.45 0.97
N LYS A 177 19.45 -12.66 2.19
CA LYS A 177 19.54 -13.98 2.82
C LYS A 177 18.18 -14.54 3.25
N ASN A 178 17.26 -13.67 3.66
CA ASN A 178 15.98 -14.05 4.25
C ASN A 178 14.77 -13.70 3.37
N LEU A 179 14.96 -13.39 2.09
CA LEU A 179 13.92 -12.93 1.15
C LEU A 179 12.69 -13.86 1.15
N GLY A 180 12.92 -15.18 1.17
CA GLY A 180 11.85 -16.17 1.21
C GLY A 180 11.04 -16.13 2.50
N TRP A 181 11.68 -16.01 3.66
CA TRP A 181 11.02 -15.92 4.96
C TRP A 181 10.25 -14.61 5.11
N LEU A 182 10.85 -13.48 4.74
CA LEU A 182 10.24 -12.16 4.78
C LEU A 182 8.99 -12.09 3.91
N SER A 183 9.03 -12.73 2.74
CA SER A 183 7.86 -12.79 1.84
C SER A 183 6.75 -13.68 2.38
N ILE A 184 7.08 -14.80 3.04
CA ILE A 184 6.08 -15.65 3.71
C ILE A 184 5.45 -14.88 4.88
N LEU A 185 6.26 -14.19 5.69
CA LEU A 185 5.76 -13.35 6.78
C LEU A 185 4.83 -12.25 6.27
N PHE A 186 5.18 -11.63 5.13
CA PHE A 186 4.34 -10.62 4.48
C PHE A 186 2.98 -11.20 4.05
N VAL A 187 2.97 -12.38 3.41
CA VAL A 187 1.73 -13.07 3.00
C VAL A 187 0.89 -13.46 4.21
N LEU A 188 1.53 -13.97 5.29
CA LEU A 188 0.82 -14.31 6.53
C LEU A 188 0.18 -13.08 7.17
N LEU A 189 0.88 -11.95 7.22
CA LEU A 189 0.32 -10.68 7.72
C LEU A 189 -0.86 -10.20 6.89
N LEU A 190 -0.79 -10.36 5.55
CA LEU A 190 -1.92 -10.07 4.66
C LEU A 190 -3.13 -10.97 4.97
N LEU A 191 -2.90 -12.27 5.11
CA LEU A 191 -3.97 -13.24 5.42
C LEU A 191 -4.57 -12.98 6.81
N CYS A 192 -3.74 -12.70 7.82
CA CYS A 192 -4.21 -12.32 9.15
C CYS A 192 -5.05 -11.03 9.12
N GLY A 193 -4.59 -10.01 8.36
CA GLY A 193 -5.36 -8.78 8.17
C GLY A 193 -6.72 -9.03 7.52
N PHE A 194 -6.78 -9.92 6.53
CA PHE A 194 -8.01 -10.30 5.86
C PHE A 194 -8.96 -11.09 6.77
N LEU A 195 -8.41 -11.96 7.63
CA LEU A 195 -9.20 -12.73 8.61
C LEU A 195 -9.77 -11.83 9.71
N LEU A 196 -9.00 -10.85 10.17
CA LEU A 196 -9.48 -9.90 11.19
C LEU A 196 -10.70 -9.10 10.71
N ILE A 197 -10.75 -8.70 9.42
CA ILE A 197 -11.91 -8.01 8.84
C ILE A 197 -13.15 -8.90 8.83
N LYS A 198 -13.00 -10.22 8.74
CA LYS A 198 -14.14 -11.16 8.77
C LYS A 198 -14.76 -11.31 10.17
N PHE A 199 -14.02 -10.94 11.22
CA PHE A 199 -14.45 -11.07 12.63
C PHE A 199 -14.91 -9.74 13.25
N ILE A 200 -14.77 -8.62 12.52
CA ILE A 200 -15.31 -7.30 12.85
C ILE A 200 -16.60 -7.09 12.05
#